data_e35a5d47fa6ac2a5374d871b0ef0830f
#
_entry.id   e35a5d47fa6ac2a5374d871b0ef0830f
#
_cell.length_a   1.000
_cell.length_b   1.000
_cell.length_c   1.000
_cell.angle_alpha   90.00
_cell.angle_beta   90.00
_cell.angle_gamma   90.00
#
_symmetry.space_group_name_H-M   'P 1'
#
loop_
_entity.id
_entity.type
_entity.pdbx_description
1 polymer ?
#
loop_
_entity_poly.entity_id
_entity_poly.type
_entity_poly.pdbx_seq_one_letter_code
_entity_poly.pdbx_strand_id
1 'polypeptide(L)'
;MSSKRFFIRDHSLCYELGSATGNLIGKLYQRHKSKKEVRFIGIEEIPEMNQVAQSKFPELEFITSSVEEGRLEPSDLIISYYFLQFILPDKRIKILSKIYESLVEGGAFILFEKEIMTDPKVNKLIVSNYIKFKQEHGFSPEEILSKQLSLEGVMINHTHAENKEMLKSTGFHHVETIMRYGEFNGYICFK
;
A
#
# COMPACT_ATOMS: atom_id res chain seq x y z
N MET A 1 30.56 -7.40 -10.24
CA MET A 1 29.73 -6.65 -9.29
C MET A 1 28.28 -6.84 -9.70
N SER A 2 27.55 -7.70 -9.01
CA SER A 2 26.16 -8.05 -9.31
C SER A 2 25.25 -6.86 -9.04
N SER A 3 24.37 -6.55 -9.97
CA SER A 3 23.40 -5.44 -9.92
C SER A 3 22.33 -5.66 -8.83
N LYS A 4 22.70 -5.47 -7.58
CA LYS A 4 21.79 -5.49 -6.41
C LYS A 4 20.82 -4.28 -6.37
N ARG A 5 20.51 -3.66 -7.51
CA ARG A 5 19.78 -2.37 -7.54
C ARG A 5 18.27 -2.48 -7.77
N PHE A 6 17.71 -3.68 -7.91
CA PHE A 6 16.26 -3.83 -8.13
C PHE A 6 15.69 -4.87 -7.19
N PHE A 7 14.60 -4.51 -6.49
CA PHE A 7 13.87 -5.42 -5.59
C PHE A 7 13.26 -6.60 -6.34
N ILE A 8 12.95 -6.42 -7.63
CA ILE A 8 12.37 -7.45 -8.48
C ILE A 8 13.46 -7.98 -9.43
N ARG A 9 13.84 -9.22 -9.26
CA ARG A 9 14.81 -9.99 -10.03
C ARG A 9 14.17 -11.31 -10.48
N ASP A 10 14.90 -12.13 -11.23
CA ASP A 10 14.45 -13.48 -11.57
C ASP A 10 14.12 -14.26 -10.28
N HIS A 11 13.03 -15.02 -10.29
CA HIS A 11 12.48 -15.81 -9.18
C HIS A 11 11.96 -14.99 -7.98
N SER A 12 11.78 -13.69 -8.12
CA SER A 12 11.19 -12.88 -7.04
C SER A 12 9.71 -13.16 -6.83
N LEU A 13 9.29 -13.08 -5.56
CA LEU A 13 7.90 -13.07 -5.17
C LEU A 13 7.51 -11.68 -4.67
N CYS A 14 6.43 -11.14 -5.26
CA CYS A 14 5.93 -9.81 -4.97
C CYS A 14 4.46 -9.85 -4.58
N TYR A 15 4.10 -9.25 -3.46
CA TYR A 15 2.71 -9.09 -3.01
C TYR A 15 2.23 -7.65 -3.11
N GLU A 16 0.95 -7.46 -3.47
CA GLU A 16 0.19 -6.25 -3.19
C GLU A 16 -0.93 -6.59 -2.19
N LEU A 17 -0.96 -5.89 -1.06
CA LEU A 17 -1.97 -6.04 -0.03
C LEU A 17 -3.08 -5.00 -0.23
N GLY A 18 -4.35 -5.46 -0.26
CA GLY A 18 -5.48 -4.63 -0.67
C GLY A 18 -5.39 -4.28 -2.16
N SER A 19 -5.20 -5.30 -3.00
CA SER A 19 -4.93 -5.10 -4.44
C SER A 19 -6.12 -4.56 -5.24
N ALA A 20 -7.30 -4.50 -4.65
CA ALA A 20 -8.53 -4.04 -5.28
C ALA A 20 -8.72 -4.68 -6.68
N THR A 21 -8.79 -3.89 -7.74
CA THR A 21 -8.93 -4.38 -9.11
C THR A 21 -7.60 -4.68 -9.82
N GLY A 22 -6.49 -4.86 -9.07
CA GLY A 22 -5.20 -5.32 -9.56
C GLY A 22 -4.39 -4.30 -10.37
N ASN A 23 -4.76 -3.02 -10.36
CA ASN A 23 -4.14 -2.04 -11.26
C ASN A 23 -2.66 -1.80 -10.99
N LEU A 24 -2.20 -1.78 -9.73
CA LEU A 24 -0.80 -1.55 -9.40
C LEU A 24 0.03 -2.81 -9.67
N ILE A 25 -0.40 -3.96 -9.15
CA ILE A 25 0.33 -5.23 -9.34
C ILE A 25 0.41 -5.61 -10.82
N GLY A 26 -0.66 -5.35 -11.58
CA GLY A 26 -0.67 -5.56 -13.03
C GLY A 26 0.32 -4.68 -13.77
N LYS A 27 0.47 -3.39 -13.39
CA LYS A 27 1.49 -2.50 -13.94
C LYS A 27 2.90 -2.97 -13.60
N LEU A 28 3.11 -3.47 -12.38
CA LEU A 28 4.41 -4.04 -11.98
C LEU A 28 4.74 -5.28 -12.82
N TYR A 29 3.79 -6.20 -12.97
CA TYR A 29 3.94 -7.35 -13.84
C TYR A 29 4.34 -6.95 -15.26
N GLN A 30 3.61 -6.03 -15.90
CA GLN A 30 3.90 -5.59 -17.27
C GLN A 30 5.33 -5.03 -17.41
N ARG A 31 5.85 -4.35 -16.39
CA ARG A 31 7.23 -3.85 -16.39
C ARG A 31 8.29 -4.93 -16.22
N HIS A 32 7.94 -6.05 -15.60
CA HIS A 32 8.90 -7.09 -15.20
C HIS A 32 8.63 -8.46 -15.82
N LYS A 33 7.66 -8.57 -16.74
CA LYS A 33 7.28 -9.84 -17.39
C LYS A 33 8.40 -10.51 -18.21
N SER A 34 9.48 -9.78 -18.53
CA SER A 34 10.67 -10.34 -19.20
C SER A 34 11.61 -11.07 -18.24
N LYS A 35 11.42 -10.94 -16.93
CA LYS A 35 12.20 -11.65 -15.92
C LYS A 35 11.69 -13.08 -15.76
N LYS A 36 12.59 -13.99 -15.43
CA LYS A 36 12.25 -15.41 -15.30
C LYS A 36 11.54 -15.68 -13.97
N GLU A 37 10.41 -16.39 -14.05
CA GLU A 37 9.71 -16.98 -12.91
C GLU A 37 9.40 -15.98 -11.77
N VAL A 38 9.13 -14.72 -12.11
CA VAL A 38 8.67 -13.75 -11.12
C VAL A 38 7.18 -13.94 -10.89
N ARG A 39 6.78 -14.12 -9.64
CA ARG A 39 5.38 -14.21 -9.22
C ARG A 39 4.90 -12.87 -8.67
N PHE A 40 3.72 -12.47 -9.09
CA PHE A 40 3.01 -11.29 -8.60
C PHE A 40 1.64 -11.72 -8.08
N ILE A 41 1.38 -11.48 -6.80
CA ILE A 41 0.18 -11.92 -6.10
C ILE A 41 -0.54 -10.73 -5.50
N GLY A 42 -1.82 -10.56 -5.84
CA GLY A 42 -2.71 -9.61 -5.18
C GLY A 42 -3.50 -10.29 -4.06
N ILE A 43 -3.59 -9.66 -2.89
CA ILE A 43 -4.48 -10.10 -1.80
C ILE A 43 -5.55 -9.04 -1.64
N GLU A 44 -6.82 -9.46 -1.78
CA GLU A 44 -7.99 -8.59 -1.67
C GLU A 44 -9.12 -9.35 -0.97
N GLU A 45 -9.77 -8.70 -0.02
CA GLU A 45 -10.85 -9.31 0.76
C GLU A 45 -12.18 -9.38 0.00
N ILE A 46 -12.40 -8.43 -0.93
CA ILE A 46 -13.67 -8.30 -1.67
C ILE A 46 -13.64 -9.17 -2.93
N PRO A 47 -14.45 -10.26 -2.99
CA PRO A 47 -14.42 -11.21 -4.10
C PRO A 47 -14.70 -10.57 -5.47
N GLU A 48 -15.61 -9.60 -5.52
CA GLU A 48 -15.99 -8.91 -6.77
C GLU A 48 -14.83 -8.10 -7.34
N MET A 49 -14.00 -7.50 -6.49
CA MET A 49 -12.79 -6.80 -6.92
C MET A 49 -11.76 -7.77 -7.48
N ASN A 50 -11.58 -8.93 -6.83
CA ASN A 50 -10.69 -9.98 -7.34
C ASN A 50 -11.16 -10.57 -8.67
N GLN A 51 -12.46 -10.75 -8.89
CA GLN A 51 -13.00 -11.19 -10.18
C GLN A 51 -12.65 -10.19 -11.29
N VAL A 52 -12.77 -8.88 -11.02
CA VAL A 52 -12.37 -7.83 -11.96
C VAL A 52 -10.86 -7.87 -12.20
N ALA A 53 -10.05 -8.02 -11.14
CA ALA A 53 -8.60 -8.10 -11.24
C ALA A 53 -8.17 -9.32 -12.08
N GLN A 54 -8.74 -10.49 -11.82
CA GLN A 54 -8.44 -11.73 -12.56
C GLN A 54 -8.86 -11.64 -14.03
N SER A 55 -9.96 -10.95 -14.32
CA SER A 55 -10.39 -10.71 -15.71
C SER A 55 -9.44 -9.77 -16.47
N LYS A 56 -8.86 -8.79 -15.80
CA LYS A 56 -7.90 -7.84 -16.40
C LYS A 56 -6.50 -8.44 -16.58
N PHE A 57 -6.10 -9.29 -15.66
CA PHE A 57 -4.75 -9.85 -15.57
C PHE A 57 -4.83 -11.36 -15.32
N PRO A 58 -5.28 -12.15 -16.31
CA PRO A 58 -5.50 -13.60 -16.16
C PRO A 58 -4.20 -14.37 -15.85
N GLU A 59 -3.06 -13.79 -16.15
CA GLU A 59 -1.73 -14.36 -15.87
C GLU A 59 -1.23 -14.13 -14.44
N LEU A 60 -1.95 -13.33 -13.63
CA LEU A 60 -1.59 -13.07 -12.24
C LEU A 60 -2.43 -13.91 -11.28
N GLU A 61 -1.91 -14.08 -10.09
CA GLU A 61 -2.59 -14.73 -8.98
C GLU A 61 -3.29 -13.68 -8.10
N PHE A 62 -4.60 -13.87 -7.84
CA PHE A 62 -5.35 -13.05 -6.91
C PHE A 62 -6.00 -13.92 -5.84
N ILE A 63 -5.66 -13.68 -4.59
CA ILE A 63 -6.14 -14.44 -3.43
C ILE A 63 -7.25 -13.64 -2.75
N THR A 64 -8.44 -14.23 -2.65
CA THR A 64 -9.54 -13.65 -1.87
C THR A 64 -9.37 -14.03 -0.41
N SER A 65 -8.83 -13.10 0.37
CA SER A 65 -8.60 -13.27 1.80
C SER A 65 -8.41 -11.92 2.47
N SER A 66 -8.74 -11.83 3.76
CA SER A 66 -8.25 -10.71 4.57
C SER A 66 -6.74 -10.81 4.73
N VAL A 67 -6.06 -9.67 4.81
CA VAL A 67 -4.60 -9.64 5.05
C VAL A 67 -4.25 -10.17 6.45
N GLU A 68 -5.18 -10.09 7.39
CA GLU A 68 -5.00 -10.63 8.74
C GLU A 68 -4.86 -12.16 8.73
N GLU A 69 -5.70 -12.85 7.94
CA GLU A 69 -5.80 -14.31 7.89
C GLU A 69 -4.91 -14.92 6.80
N GLY A 70 -4.78 -14.23 5.67
CA GLY A 70 -4.01 -14.69 4.52
C GLY A 70 -2.56 -15.05 4.89
N ARG A 71 -2.05 -16.15 4.38
CA ARG A 71 -0.65 -16.54 4.56
C ARG A 71 0.22 -15.85 3.52
N LEU A 72 1.35 -15.28 3.95
CA LEU A 72 2.40 -14.75 3.07
C LEU A 72 3.55 -15.76 3.00
N GLU A 73 3.97 -16.09 1.77
CA GLU A 73 5.20 -16.84 1.54
C GLU A 73 6.42 -15.91 1.69
N PRO A 74 7.65 -16.44 1.89
CA PRO A 74 8.86 -15.63 1.85
C PRO A 74 8.97 -14.84 0.55
N SER A 75 9.05 -13.51 0.65
CA SER A 75 8.89 -12.61 -0.49
C SER A 75 9.96 -11.52 -0.56
N ASP A 76 10.30 -11.08 -1.77
CA ASP A 76 11.29 -10.03 -2.02
C ASP A 76 10.69 -8.63 -1.88
N LEU A 77 9.39 -8.48 -2.20
CA LEU A 77 8.69 -7.21 -2.18
C LEU A 77 7.26 -7.38 -1.71
N ILE A 78 6.86 -6.57 -0.74
CA ILE A 78 5.46 -6.43 -0.33
C ILE A 78 5.08 -4.97 -0.46
N ILE A 79 3.90 -4.69 -1.03
CA ILE A 79 3.39 -3.33 -1.23
C ILE A 79 2.02 -3.21 -0.56
N SER A 80 1.83 -2.12 0.17
CA SER A 80 0.53 -1.66 0.67
C SER A 80 0.29 -0.26 0.11
N TYR A 81 -0.68 -0.13 -0.81
CA TYR A 81 -0.94 1.12 -1.50
C TYR A 81 -2.29 1.71 -1.08
N TYR A 82 -2.24 2.61 -0.10
CA TYR A 82 -3.42 3.23 0.53
C TYR A 82 -4.42 2.23 1.10
N PHE A 83 -3.91 1.16 1.70
CA PHE A 83 -4.71 0.06 2.23
C PHE A 83 -4.71 0.00 3.76
N LEU A 84 -3.55 0.12 4.44
CA LEU A 84 -3.47 -0.04 5.90
C LEU A 84 -4.33 0.98 6.66
N GLN A 85 -4.59 2.14 6.08
CA GLN A 85 -5.48 3.16 6.66
C GLN A 85 -6.93 2.68 6.88
N PHE A 86 -7.34 1.57 6.24
CA PHE A 86 -8.64 0.93 6.43
C PHE A 86 -8.63 -0.19 7.47
N ILE A 87 -7.46 -0.53 7.99
CA ILE A 87 -7.30 -1.51 9.06
C ILE A 87 -7.35 -0.78 10.40
N LEU A 88 -8.03 -1.37 11.40
CA LEU A 88 -8.06 -0.84 12.75
C LEU A 88 -6.64 -0.73 13.33
N PRO A 89 -6.29 0.35 14.05
CA PRO A 89 -4.93 0.61 14.53
C PRO A 89 -4.33 -0.51 15.38
N ASP A 90 -5.14 -1.17 16.21
CA ASP A 90 -4.73 -2.30 17.07
C ASP A 90 -4.31 -3.54 16.27
N LYS A 91 -4.82 -3.69 15.04
CA LYS A 91 -4.49 -4.79 14.15
C LYS A 91 -3.28 -4.52 13.25
N ARG A 92 -2.97 -3.24 12.99
CA ARG A 92 -1.88 -2.84 12.06
C ARG A 92 -0.52 -3.38 12.48
N ILE A 93 -0.20 -3.33 13.77
CA ILE A 93 1.08 -3.85 14.31
C ILE A 93 1.25 -5.33 13.99
N LYS A 94 0.20 -6.13 14.20
CA LYS A 94 0.23 -7.57 13.90
C LYS A 94 0.44 -7.84 12.41
N ILE A 95 -0.24 -7.07 11.55
CA ILE A 95 -0.08 -7.18 10.09
C ILE A 95 1.34 -6.79 9.67
N LEU A 96 1.87 -5.68 10.20
CA LEU A 96 3.22 -5.23 9.89
C LEU A 96 4.30 -6.19 10.39
N SER A 97 4.13 -6.81 11.56
CA SER A 97 5.02 -7.86 12.04
C SER A 97 5.01 -9.06 11.10
N LYS A 98 3.82 -9.49 10.65
CA LYS A 98 3.66 -10.57 9.67
C LYS A 98 4.34 -10.23 8.34
N ILE A 99 4.21 -8.98 7.86
CA ILE A 99 4.91 -8.49 6.66
C ILE A 99 6.42 -8.60 6.85
N TYR A 100 6.94 -8.09 7.98
CA TYR A 100 8.36 -8.15 8.30
C TYR A 100 8.89 -9.59 8.33
N GLU A 101 8.18 -10.49 9.00
CA GLU A 101 8.54 -11.91 9.08
C GLU A 101 8.59 -12.58 7.70
N SER A 102 7.63 -12.24 6.83
CA SER A 102 7.49 -12.82 5.49
C SER A 102 8.50 -12.28 4.47
N LEU A 103 9.14 -11.14 4.71
CA LEU A 103 10.19 -10.66 3.83
C LEU A 103 11.45 -11.53 3.96
N VAL A 104 12.09 -11.81 2.82
CA VAL A 104 13.45 -12.39 2.80
C VAL A 104 14.48 -11.35 3.25
N GLU A 105 15.66 -11.80 3.65
CA GLU A 105 16.77 -10.89 3.97
C GLU A 105 17.10 -9.97 2.79
N GLY A 106 17.13 -8.66 3.02
CA GLY A 106 17.25 -7.63 1.99
C GLY A 106 15.99 -7.41 1.16
N GLY A 107 14.86 -8.02 1.52
CA GLY A 107 13.55 -7.74 0.96
C GLY A 107 13.02 -6.38 1.41
N ALA A 108 12.06 -5.85 0.67
CA ALA A 108 11.51 -4.52 0.89
C ALA A 108 9.99 -4.52 1.13
N PHE A 109 9.55 -3.66 2.03
CA PHE A 109 8.15 -3.26 2.17
C PHE A 109 7.97 -1.82 1.69
N ILE A 110 7.00 -1.59 0.81
CA ILE A 110 6.62 -0.26 0.34
C ILE A 110 5.22 0.05 0.86
N LEU A 111 5.10 1.14 1.62
CA LEU A 111 3.85 1.60 2.18
C LEU A 111 3.51 2.98 1.62
N PHE A 112 2.28 3.14 1.11
CA PHE A 112 1.69 4.44 0.82
C PHE A 112 0.46 4.64 1.70
N GLU A 113 0.40 5.79 2.38
CA GLU A 113 -0.70 6.14 3.28
C GLU A 113 -1.10 7.60 3.12
N LYS A 114 -2.36 7.85 3.36
CA LYS A 114 -2.87 9.21 3.59
C LYS A 114 -2.66 9.56 5.06
N GLU A 115 -2.04 10.71 5.33
CA GLU A 115 -1.66 11.14 6.67
C GLU A 115 -2.39 12.42 7.08
N ILE A 116 -2.49 12.63 8.39
CA ILE A 116 -2.92 13.91 8.96
C ILE A 116 -1.69 14.72 9.38
N MET A 117 -1.80 16.05 9.27
CA MET A 117 -0.76 16.94 9.79
C MET A 117 -0.92 17.10 11.30
N THR A 118 0.20 17.15 12.02
CA THR A 118 0.21 17.35 13.48
C THR A 118 -0.39 18.68 13.89
N ASP A 119 -0.12 19.74 13.13
CA ASP A 119 -0.73 21.06 13.36
C ASP A 119 -2.11 21.13 12.70
N PRO A 120 -3.20 21.42 13.47
CA PRO A 120 -4.56 21.46 12.92
C PRO A 120 -4.77 22.54 11.86
N LYS A 121 -4.06 23.68 11.94
CA LYS A 121 -4.18 24.77 10.96
C LYS A 121 -3.56 24.35 9.63
N VAL A 122 -2.37 23.73 9.70
CA VAL A 122 -1.70 23.16 8.51
C VAL A 122 -2.55 22.05 7.91
N ASN A 123 -3.10 21.16 8.74
CA ASN A 123 -4.00 20.09 8.28
C ASN A 123 -5.20 20.64 7.51
N LYS A 124 -5.88 21.64 8.07
CA LYS A 124 -7.01 22.30 7.42
C LYS A 124 -6.62 22.93 6.07
N LEU A 125 -5.45 23.57 6.00
CA LEU A 125 -4.95 24.17 4.76
C LEU A 125 -4.70 23.10 3.68
N ILE A 126 -4.03 22.00 4.03
CA ILE A 126 -3.73 20.90 3.11
C ILE A 126 -5.03 20.27 2.59
N VAL A 127 -5.98 19.97 3.48
CA VAL A 127 -7.28 19.40 3.10
C VAL A 127 -8.05 20.36 2.18
N SER A 128 -8.07 21.68 2.49
CA SER A 128 -8.73 22.68 1.65
C SER A 128 -8.11 22.76 0.26
N ASN A 129 -6.78 22.73 0.17
CA ASN A 129 -6.07 22.70 -1.13
C ASN A 129 -6.37 21.43 -1.92
N TYR A 130 -6.48 20.28 -1.25
CA TYR A 130 -6.82 19.03 -1.92
C TYR A 130 -8.27 19.02 -2.44
N ILE A 131 -9.21 19.60 -1.70
CA ILE A 131 -10.59 19.81 -2.16
C ILE A 131 -10.60 20.68 -3.42
N LYS A 132 -9.88 21.82 -3.40
CA LYS A 132 -9.75 22.70 -4.57
C LYS A 132 -9.14 21.98 -5.77
N PHE A 133 -8.07 21.23 -5.56
CA PHE A 133 -7.45 20.40 -6.60
C PHE A 133 -8.45 19.44 -7.25
N LYS A 134 -9.30 18.75 -6.46
CA LYS A 134 -10.34 17.88 -7.01
C LYS A 134 -11.35 18.64 -7.87
N GLN A 135 -11.81 19.80 -7.40
CA GLN A 135 -12.74 20.65 -8.16
C GLN A 135 -12.15 21.10 -9.49
N GLU A 136 -10.87 21.51 -9.50
CA GLU A 136 -10.14 21.89 -10.70
C GLU A 136 -9.95 20.72 -11.69
N HIS A 137 -10.05 19.46 -11.20
CA HIS A 137 -9.97 18.23 -11.99
C HIS A 137 -11.33 17.61 -12.29
N GLY A 138 -12.43 18.37 -12.14
CA GLY A 138 -13.75 18.00 -12.61
C GLY A 138 -14.63 17.24 -11.62
N PHE A 139 -14.21 17.08 -10.36
CA PHE A 139 -15.09 16.50 -9.34
C PHE A 139 -16.08 17.55 -8.82
N SER A 140 -17.36 17.18 -8.75
CA SER A 140 -18.38 18.05 -8.17
C SER A 140 -18.24 18.15 -6.65
N PRO A 141 -18.77 19.23 -6.02
CA PRO A 141 -18.83 19.34 -4.56
C PRO A 141 -19.56 18.15 -3.92
N GLU A 142 -20.63 17.67 -4.54
CA GLU A 142 -21.45 16.55 -4.07
C GLU A 142 -20.65 15.24 -4.08
N GLU A 143 -19.89 14.96 -5.15
CA GLU A 143 -19.01 13.78 -5.24
C GLU A 143 -17.91 13.82 -4.18
N ILE A 144 -17.31 15.01 -3.97
CA ILE A 144 -16.27 15.21 -2.94
C ILE A 144 -16.84 14.94 -1.55
N LEU A 145 -18.01 15.53 -1.24
CA LEU A 145 -18.68 15.35 0.06
C LEU A 145 -19.10 13.90 0.27
N SER A 146 -19.75 13.29 -0.73
CA SER A 146 -20.17 11.89 -0.67
C SER A 146 -18.99 10.97 -0.38
N LYS A 147 -17.85 11.21 -1.04
CA LYS A 147 -16.64 10.43 -0.80
C LYS A 147 -16.07 10.65 0.60
N GLN A 148 -16.09 11.89 1.12
CA GLN A 148 -15.65 12.17 2.48
C GLN A 148 -16.51 11.43 3.51
N LEU A 149 -17.83 11.54 3.38
CA LEU A 149 -18.77 10.84 4.27
C LEU A 149 -18.61 9.31 4.23
N SER A 150 -18.38 8.74 3.06
CA SER A 150 -18.16 7.29 2.91
C SER A 150 -16.87 6.78 3.58
N LEU A 151 -15.93 7.66 3.87
CA LEU A 151 -14.66 7.32 4.52
C LEU A 151 -14.65 7.67 6.01
N GLU A 152 -15.66 8.38 6.50
CA GLU A 152 -15.75 8.78 7.90
C GLU A 152 -15.94 7.55 8.81
N GLY A 153 -15.08 7.43 9.81
CA GLY A 153 -15.05 6.26 10.71
C GLY A 153 -14.50 4.95 10.09
N VAL A 154 -14.26 4.94 8.76
CA VAL A 154 -13.72 3.77 8.05
C VAL A 154 -12.23 3.92 7.79
N MET A 155 -11.80 5.12 7.37
CA MET A 155 -10.40 5.44 7.14
C MET A 155 -9.80 6.12 8.37
N ILE A 156 -8.80 5.50 8.97
CA ILE A 156 -8.13 6.00 10.17
C ILE A 156 -6.70 6.37 9.82
N ASN A 157 -6.45 7.67 9.70
CA ASN A 157 -5.14 8.18 9.31
C ASN A 157 -4.26 8.43 10.54
N HIS A 158 -3.00 8.11 10.41
CA HIS A 158 -1.94 8.47 11.35
C HIS A 158 -1.19 9.71 10.86
N THR A 159 -0.44 10.32 11.76
CA THR A 159 0.57 11.32 11.42
C THR A 159 1.81 10.63 10.83
N HIS A 160 2.68 11.41 10.20
CA HIS A 160 3.98 10.93 9.70
C HIS A 160 4.83 10.27 10.81
N ALA A 161 4.84 10.86 11.99
CA ALA A 161 5.60 10.34 13.13
C ALA A 161 5.06 9.00 13.61
N GLU A 162 3.73 8.88 13.75
CA GLU A 162 3.06 7.64 14.16
C GLU A 162 3.30 6.52 13.15
N ASN A 163 3.20 6.78 11.84
CA ASN A 163 3.49 5.77 10.82
C ASN A 163 4.94 5.30 10.89
N LYS A 164 5.92 6.21 11.04
CA LYS A 164 7.34 5.83 11.17
C LYS A 164 7.61 5.02 12.45
N GLU A 165 7.00 5.41 13.56
CA GLU A 165 7.14 4.71 14.83
C GLU A 165 6.51 3.30 14.74
N MET A 166 5.32 3.21 14.17
CA MET A 166 4.64 1.93 13.94
C MET A 166 5.50 0.97 13.09
N LEU A 167 6.08 1.44 11.98
CA LEU A 167 6.98 0.64 11.14
C LEU A 167 8.21 0.17 11.91
N LYS A 168 8.86 1.07 12.66
CA LYS A 168 10.06 0.72 13.45
C LYS A 168 9.76 -0.28 14.56
N SER A 169 8.61 -0.16 15.22
CA SER A 169 8.22 -1.05 16.33
C SER A 169 8.01 -2.51 15.88
N THR A 170 7.85 -2.74 14.56
CA THR A 170 7.63 -4.09 14.01
C THR A 170 8.88 -4.74 13.41
N GLY A 171 10.06 -4.13 13.62
CA GLY A 171 11.35 -4.70 13.21
C GLY A 171 12.03 -3.99 12.03
N PHE A 172 11.36 -3.07 11.35
CA PHE A 172 11.97 -2.30 10.28
C PHE A 172 12.94 -1.23 10.83
N HIS A 173 14.23 -1.52 10.86
CA HIS A 173 15.24 -0.58 11.34
C HIS A 173 15.52 0.56 10.35
N HIS A 174 15.35 0.30 9.05
CA HIS A 174 15.54 1.27 7.98
C HIS A 174 14.19 1.64 7.36
N VAL A 175 13.70 2.85 7.69
CA VAL A 175 12.43 3.40 7.21
C VAL A 175 12.70 4.75 6.57
N GLU A 176 12.68 4.79 5.24
CA GLU A 176 12.90 6.02 4.47
C GLU A 176 11.61 6.53 3.85
N THR A 177 11.44 7.85 3.89
CA THR A 177 10.32 8.50 3.21
C THR A 177 10.71 8.74 1.75
N ILE A 178 9.99 8.13 0.82
CA ILE A 178 10.27 8.19 -0.63
C ILE A 178 9.34 9.14 -1.39
N MET A 179 8.22 9.52 -0.78
CA MET A 179 7.28 10.48 -1.35
C MET A 179 6.60 11.28 -0.24
N ARG A 180 6.42 12.59 -0.48
CA ARG A 180 5.54 13.46 0.32
C ARG A 180 4.83 14.43 -0.61
N TYR A 181 3.53 14.32 -0.70
CA TYR A 181 2.69 15.23 -1.47
C TYR A 181 1.41 15.55 -0.71
N GLY A 182 1.43 16.68 0.01
CA GLY A 182 0.34 17.04 0.92
C GLY A 182 0.13 15.97 1.99
N GLU A 183 -1.07 15.40 2.00
CA GLU A 183 -1.47 14.31 2.90
C GLU A 183 -1.05 12.91 2.41
N PHE A 184 -0.50 12.78 1.20
CA PHE A 184 -0.09 11.51 0.61
C PHE A 184 1.39 11.27 0.83
N ASN A 185 1.74 10.19 1.51
CA ASN A 185 3.11 9.86 1.86
C ASN A 185 3.44 8.43 1.47
N GLY A 186 4.71 8.20 1.12
CA GLY A 186 5.23 6.88 0.77
C GLY A 186 6.50 6.58 1.53
N TYR A 187 6.65 5.34 1.94
CA TYR A 187 7.79 4.82 2.69
C TYR A 187 8.36 3.60 2.00
N ILE A 188 9.66 3.40 2.17
CA ILE A 188 10.34 2.15 1.90
C ILE A 188 11.02 1.66 3.16
N CYS A 189 10.83 0.37 3.45
CA CYS A 189 11.40 -0.29 4.61
C CYS A 189 12.14 -1.54 4.16
N PHE A 190 13.28 -1.85 4.79
CA PHE A 190 14.09 -3.03 4.48
C PHE A 190 14.15 -3.96 5.69
N LYS A 191 14.13 -5.27 5.41
CA LYS A 191 14.48 -6.33 6.36
C LYS A 191 15.96 -6.58 6.37
#